data_7344d3c2f5b965b8005ee40aecabd039
#
_entry.id   7344d3c2f5b965b8005ee40aecabd039
#
_cell.length_a   1.000
_cell.length_b   1.000
_cell.length_c   1.000
_cell.angle_alpha   90.00
_cell.angle_beta   90.00
_cell.angle_gamma   90.00
#
_symmetry.space_group_name_H-M   'P 1'
#
loop_
_entity.id
_entity.type
_entity.pdbx_description
1 polymer ?
#
loop_
_entity_poly.entity_id
_entity_poly.type
_entity_poly.pdbx_seq_one_letter_code
_entity_poly.pdbx_strand_id
1 'polypeptide(L)'
;MEIQKLQKFIEDAWEDRNLLEFKEYTEAIRTIIQKLDEGELRVAEPIGTRWHVNDWIKKAVILYFPICDMKEIDNGPFVYHDKMKLKTNYKQIGVRVVPGASARYGAFLSKGVIMMPSYVNIGAYVGEGTMVDTWATVGSCAQIGKNVHLSGGVGIGGVLEPVQAAPVIIEDNVFVGSRVIVVEGIRVEAEAVLGANVVLTASTKIIDVSGDTPVEYKGYVPARSVVIPGSYTKKFPAGDFQVPCALIIGQRKESTDKKTSLNDALRDHNVAV
;
A
#
# COMPACT_ATOMS: atom_id res chain seq x y z
N MET A 1 5.91 10.50 -25.50
CA MET A 1 6.26 11.86 -24.99
C MET A 1 7.34 11.64 -23.94
N GLU A 2 8.38 12.46 -23.90
CA GLU A 2 9.44 12.35 -22.89
C GLU A 2 8.90 12.62 -21.49
N ILE A 3 9.39 11.91 -20.47
CA ILE A 3 8.90 12.00 -19.08
C ILE A 3 8.97 13.43 -18.55
N GLN A 4 10.06 14.15 -18.83
CA GLN A 4 10.23 15.56 -18.42
C GLN A 4 9.15 16.48 -18.99
N LYS A 5 8.71 16.25 -20.23
CA LYS A 5 7.63 17.00 -20.84
C LYS A 5 6.28 16.68 -20.19
N LEU A 6 6.03 15.40 -19.87
CA LEU A 6 4.83 14.99 -19.14
C LEU A 6 4.78 15.64 -17.76
N GLN A 7 5.90 15.60 -17.01
CA GLN A 7 6.00 16.22 -15.70
C GLN A 7 5.67 17.72 -15.76
N LYS A 8 6.22 18.43 -16.74
CA LYS A 8 5.93 19.86 -16.91
C LYS A 8 4.43 20.12 -17.11
N PHE A 9 3.74 19.37 -17.96
CA PHE A 9 2.29 19.52 -18.13
C PHE A 9 1.52 19.29 -16.82
N ILE A 10 1.96 18.33 -16.00
CA ILE A 10 1.31 18.08 -14.70
C ILE A 10 1.53 19.23 -13.73
N GLU A 11 2.77 19.75 -13.63
CA GLU A 11 3.07 20.86 -12.74
C GLU A 11 2.30 22.12 -13.17
N ASP A 12 2.28 22.44 -14.46
CA ASP A 12 1.53 23.57 -14.98
C ASP A 12 0.01 23.44 -14.66
N ALA A 13 -0.59 22.27 -14.92
CA ALA A 13 -2.00 22.02 -14.62
C ALA A 13 -2.29 21.93 -13.10
N TRP A 14 -1.29 21.61 -12.29
CA TRP A 14 -1.42 21.64 -10.84
C TRP A 14 -1.55 23.09 -10.32
N GLU A 15 -0.77 24.02 -10.86
CA GLU A 15 -0.81 25.44 -10.51
C GLU A 15 -2.03 26.15 -11.10
N ASP A 16 -2.42 25.83 -12.34
CA ASP A 16 -3.60 26.38 -13.02
C ASP A 16 -4.54 25.30 -13.55
N ARG A 17 -5.64 25.05 -12.83
CA ARG A 17 -6.64 24.04 -13.20
C ARG A 17 -7.43 24.36 -14.47
N ASN A 18 -7.42 25.61 -14.96
CA ASN A 18 -8.08 25.96 -16.21
C ASN A 18 -7.38 25.29 -17.41
N LEU A 19 -6.10 24.91 -17.28
CA LEU A 19 -5.38 24.18 -18.30
C LEU A 19 -5.96 22.78 -18.58
N LEU A 20 -6.80 22.24 -17.69
CA LEU A 20 -7.53 20.98 -17.92
C LEU A 20 -8.58 21.07 -19.03
N GLU A 21 -8.93 22.26 -19.50
CA GLU A 21 -9.80 22.46 -20.66
C GLU A 21 -9.06 22.17 -21.98
N PHE A 22 -7.72 22.18 -21.99
CA PHE A 22 -6.91 21.96 -23.18
C PHE A 22 -6.52 20.46 -23.31
N LYS A 23 -6.65 19.97 -24.54
CA LYS A 23 -6.48 18.56 -24.86
C LYS A 23 -5.09 18.02 -24.53
N GLU A 24 -4.03 18.78 -24.75
CA GLU A 24 -2.65 18.38 -24.48
C GLU A 24 -2.40 18.06 -22.99
N TYR A 25 -3.01 18.79 -22.07
CA TYR A 25 -2.90 18.53 -20.63
C TYR A 25 -3.67 17.28 -20.21
N THR A 26 -4.90 17.13 -20.70
CA THR A 26 -5.69 15.93 -20.40
C THR A 26 -5.10 14.67 -20.99
N GLU A 27 -4.48 14.74 -22.19
CA GLU A 27 -3.75 13.63 -22.79
C GLU A 27 -2.46 13.29 -22.03
N ALA A 28 -1.73 14.29 -21.54
CA ALA A 28 -0.56 14.07 -20.68
C ALA A 28 -0.95 13.33 -19.39
N ILE A 29 -2.02 13.76 -18.71
CA ILE A 29 -2.54 13.10 -17.52
C ILE A 29 -2.93 11.65 -17.85
N ARG A 30 -3.72 11.41 -18.91
CA ARG A 30 -4.12 10.06 -19.33
C ARG A 30 -2.93 9.16 -19.64
N THR A 31 -1.89 9.71 -20.27
CA THR A 31 -0.64 9.00 -20.57
C THR A 31 0.07 8.56 -19.30
N ILE A 32 0.11 9.40 -18.25
CA ILE A 32 0.73 9.04 -16.97
C ILE A 32 -0.07 7.94 -16.27
N ILE A 33 -1.40 8.04 -16.26
CA ILE A 33 -2.24 6.99 -15.65
C ILE A 33 -2.07 5.66 -16.40
N GLN A 34 -1.93 5.69 -17.72
CA GLN A 34 -1.62 4.49 -18.50
C GLN A 34 -0.25 3.91 -18.11
N LYS A 35 0.78 4.73 -17.99
CA LYS A 35 2.12 4.29 -17.58
C LYS A 35 2.15 3.74 -16.14
N LEU A 36 1.32 4.28 -15.24
CA LEU A 36 1.10 3.69 -13.92
C LEU A 36 0.41 2.32 -14.04
N ASP A 37 -0.61 2.20 -14.87
CA ASP A 37 -1.35 0.94 -15.11
C ASP A 37 -0.45 -0.17 -15.67
N GLU A 38 0.52 0.19 -16.50
CA GLU A 38 1.51 -0.68 -17.15
C GLU A 38 2.75 -0.93 -16.28
N GLY A 39 2.93 -0.18 -15.18
CA GLY A 39 4.09 -0.30 -14.27
C GLY A 39 5.36 0.37 -14.79
N GLU A 40 5.28 1.19 -15.86
CA GLU A 40 6.40 1.97 -16.38
C GLU A 40 6.74 3.17 -15.50
N LEU A 41 5.77 3.66 -14.73
CA LEU A 41 5.94 4.69 -13.71
C LEU A 41 5.45 4.19 -12.37
N ARG A 42 6.06 4.70 -11.29
CA ARG A 42 5.68 4.41 -9.91
C ARG A 42 5.58 5.70 -9.10
N VAL A 43 4.61 5.74 -8.18
CA VAL A 43 4.47 6.86 -7.23
C VAL A 43 5.65 6.95 -6.27
N ALA A 44 6.22 5.81 -5.89
CA ALA A 44 7.50 5.76 -5.19
C ALA A 44 8.28 4.53 -5.64
N GLU A 45 9.60 4.66 -5.68
CA GLU A 45 10.51 3.62 -6.14
C GLU A 45 11.77 3.54 -5.26
N PRO A 46 12.36 2.33 -5.10
CA PRO A 46 13.55 2.18 -4.31
C PRO A 46 14.77 2.74 -5.06
N ILE A 47 15.57 3.56 -4.36
CA ILE A 47 16.88 4.03 -4.83
C ILE A 47 17.93 3.65 -3.77
N GLY A 48 18.65 2.57 -4.00
CA GLY A 48 19.54 1.98 -3.00
C GLY A 48 18.76 1.53 -1.77
N THR A 49 19.08 2.06 -0.60
CA THR A 49 18.40 1.76 0.69
C THR A 49 17.23 2.71 1.00
N ARG A 50 16.99 3.71 0.16
CA ARG A 50 15.94 4.73 0.37
C ARG A 50 14.85 4.58 -0.68
N TRP A 51 13.72 5.19 -0.39
CA TRP A 51 12.61 5.33 -1.34
C TRP A 51 12.53 6.78 -1.81
N HIS A 52 12.42 6.94 -3.12
CA HIS A 52 12.15 8.23 -3.76
C HIS A 52 10.66 8.35 -4.05
N VAL A 53 10.04 9.44 -3.65
CA VAL A 53 8.62 9.72 -3.91
C VAL A 53 8.52 10.66 -5.11
N ASN A 54 7.80 10.23 -6.13
CA ASN A 54 7.47 11.00 -7.32
C ASN A 54 6.16 11.78 -7.07
N ASP A 55 6.21 12.87 -6.33
CA ASP A 55 5.02 13.67 -5.95
C ASP A 55 4.24 14.20 -7.16
N TRP A 56 4.93 14.55 -8.26
CA TRP A 56 4.30 14.96 -9.50
C TRP A 56 3.39 13.89 -10.11
N ILE A 57 3.68 12.60 -9.90
CA ILE A 57 2.82 11.49 -10.31
C ILE A 57 1.54 11.45 -9.45
N LYS A 58 1.63 11.72 -8.15
CA LYS A 58 0.44 11.86 -7.30
C LYS A 58 -0.43 13.03 -7.73
N LYS A 59 0.18 14.16 -8.10
CA LYS A 59 -0.54 15.28 -8.73
C LYS A 59 -1.31 14.81 -9.98
N ALA A 60 -0.69 14.03 -10.85
CA ALA A 60 -1.35 13.49 -12.04
C ALA A 60 -2.56 12.59 -11.67
N VAL A 61 -2.43 11.75 -10.64
CA VAL A 61 -3.55 10.93 -10.14
C VAL A 61 -4.69 11.80 -9.65
N ILE A 62 -4.43 12.87 -8.90
CA ILE A 62 -5.47 13.81 -8.44
C ILE A 62 -6.12 14.53 -9.61
N LEU A 63 -5.30 15.00 -10.59
CA LEU A 63 -5.78 15.68 -11.80
C LEU A 63 -6.59 14.77 -12.72
N TYR A 64 -6.48 13.46 -12.58
CA TYR A 64 -7.26 12.51 -13.39
C TYR A 64 -8.74 12.49 -13.00
N PHE A 65 -9.08 12.75 -11.73
CA PHE A 65 -10.48 12.72 -11.29
C PHE A 65 -11.36 13.78 -11.97
N PRO A 66 -10.98 15.08 -12.06
CA PRO A 66 -11.82 16.08 -12.70
C PRO A 66 -11.98 15.91 -14.22
N ILE A 67 -11.03 15.26 -14.91
CA ILE A 67 -11.12 15.03 -16.35
C ILE A 67 -11.86 13.75 -16.76
N CYS A 68 -12.43 13.03 -15.79
CA CYS A 68 -13.23 11.84 -16.01
C CYS A 68 -14.70 12.15 -15.70
N ASP A 69 -15.59 11.75 -16.63
CA ASP A 69 -17.04 11.89 -16.45
C ASP A 69 -17.61 10.73 -15.65
N MET A 70 -18.65 11.02 -14.86
CA MET A 70 -19.47 10.00 -14.22
C MET A 70 -20.18 9.14 -15.27
N LYS A 71 -20.12 7.82 -15.11
CA LYS A 71 -20.75 6.85 -16.01
C LYS A 71 -21.46 5.77 -15.21
N GLU A 72 -22.61 5.37 -15.71
CA GLU A 72 -23.22 4.13 -15.25
C GLU A 72 -22.50 2.94 -15.87
N ILE A 73 -22.18 1.97 -15.05
CA ILE A 73 -21.48 0.74 -15.45
C ILE A 73 -22.39 -0.42 -15.08
N ASP A 74 -23.02 -1.02 -16.08
CA ASP A 74 -23.82 -2.23 -15.95
C ASP A 74 -22.89 -3.45 -15.96
N ASN A 75 -22.98 -4.28 -14.92
CA ASN A 75 -22.21 -5.50 -14.79
C ASN A 75 -23.13 -6.65 -14.32
N GLY A 76 -24.09 -7.02 -15.15
CA GLY A 76 -25.08 -8.05 -14.88
C GLY A 76 -26.00 -7.67 -13.71
N PRO A 77 -25.96 -8.38 -12.55
CA PRO A 77 -26.84 -8.04 -11.43
C PRO A 77 -26.38 -6.79 -10.65
N PHE A 78 -25.24 -6.22 -10.99
CA PHE A 78 -24.66 -5.07 -10.29
C PHE A 78 -24.62 -3.86 -11.22
N VAL A 79 -25.03 -2.70 -10.70
CA VAL A 79 -24.95 -1.41 -11.38
C VAL A 79 -24.08 -0.48 -10.54
N TYR A 80 -23.11 0.15 -11.17
CA TYR A 80 -22.22 1.12 -10.52
C TYR A 80 -22.34 2.48 -11.19
N HIS A 81 -22.04 3.54 -10.45
CA HIS A 81 -22.00 4.90 -10.97
C HIS A 81 -20.68 5.55 -10.52
N ASP A 82 -19.67 5.52 -11.36
CA ASP A 82 -18.32 6.04 -11.06
C ASP A 82 -17.67 6.62 -12.32
N LYS A 83 -16.65 7.43 -12.11
CA LYS A 83 -15.83 8.04 -13.17
C LYS A 83 -14.60 7.21 -13.52
N MET A 84 -14.16 6.33 -12.64
CA MET A 84 -12.94 5.56 -12.82
C MET A 84 -13.25 4.18 -13.41
N LYS A 85 -12.66 3.87 -14.56
CA LYS A 85 -12.78 2.52 -15.12
C LYS A 85 -11.98 1.51 -14.27
N LEU A 86 -12.44 0.28 -14.28
CA LEU A 86 -11.73 -0.84 -13.65
C LEU A 86 -10.67 -1.41 -14.61
N LYS A 87 -9.66 -2.05 -14.04
CA LYS A 87 -8.71 -2.88 -14.78
C LYS A 87 -9.42 -4.15 -15.28
N THR A 88 -9.15 -4.58 -16.50
CA THR A 88 -9.85 -5.71 -17.15
C THR A 88 -8.93 -6.73 -17.82
N ASN A 89 -7.67 -6.42 -18.02
CA ASN A 89 -6.71 -7.21 -18.78
C ASN A 89 -5.99 -8.30 -17.96
N TYR A 90 -6.60 -8.81 -16.90
CA TYR A 90 -5.98 -9.72 -15.91
C TYR A 90 -5.34 -10.97 -16.53
N LYS A 91 -6.02 -11.61 -17.50
CA LYS A 91 -5.49 -12.80 -18.20
C LYS A 91 -4.19 -12.48 -18.95
N GLN A 92 -4.13 -11.32 -19.59
CA GLN A 92 -2.97 -10.90 -20.40
C GLN A 92 -1.75 -10.62 -19.54
N ILE A 93 -1.95 -10.01 -18.36
CA ILE A 93 -0.88 -9.68 -17.41
C ILE A 93 -0.56 -10.84 -16.46
N GLY A 94 -1.23 -11.99 -16.57
CA GLY A 94 -0.97 -13.17 -15.75
C GLY A 94 -1.38 -13.02 -14.27
N VAL A 95 -2.47 -12.30 -14.00
CA VAL A 95 -3.02 -12.08 -12.67
C VAL A 95 -4.28 -12.92 -12.46
N ARG A 96 -4.37 -13.61 -11.32
CA ARG A 96 -5.59 -14.32 -10.92
C ARG A 96 -6.48 -13.40 -10.09
N VAL A 97 -7.72 -13.24 -10.52
CA VAL A 97 -8.72 -12.40 -9.83
C VAL A 97 -9.96 -13.24 -9.54
N VAL A 98 -10.29 -13.38 -8.26
CA VAL A 98 -11.48 -14.10 -7.81
C VAL A 98 -12.70 -13.19 -7.95
N PRO A 99 -13.88 -13.70 -8.37
CA PRO A 99 -15.08 -12.89 -8.44
C PRO A 99 -15.36 -12.09 -7.17
N GLY A 100 -15.67 -10.80 -7.32
CA GLY A 100 -15.84 -9.85 -6.23
C GLY A 100 -14.58 -9.02 -5.93
N ALA A 101 -13.41 -9.39 -6.48
CA ALA A 101 -12.24 -8.53 -6.41
C ALA A 101 -12.26 -7.47 -7.52
N SER A 102 -11.72 -6.28 -7.23
CA SER A 102 -11.58 -5.21 -8.21
C SER A 102 -10.31 -4.40 -8.05
N ALA A 103 -9.72 -3.99 -9.16
CA ALA A 103 -8.66 -3.00 -9.20
C ALA A 103 -9.07 -1.84 -10.11
N ARG A 104 -8.79 -0.61 -9.69
CA ARG A 104 -8.98 0.57 -10.55
C ARG A 104 -7.90 0.63 -11.61
N TYR A 105 -8.26 1.14 -12.78
CA TYR A 105 -7.29 1.49 -13.82
C TYR A 105 -6.27 2.48 -13.27
N GLY A 106 -5.00 2.31 -13.64
CA GLY A 106 -3.88 3.06 -13.06
C GLY A 106 -3.30 2.39 -11.80
N ALA A 107 -3.83 1.24 -11.38
CA ALA A 107 -3.16 0.34 -10.43
C ALA A 107 -2.33 -0.69 -11.21
N PHE A 108 -1.07 -0.86 -10.85
CA PHE A 108 -0.21 -1.91 -11.42
C PHE A 108 -0.31 -3.20 -10.61
N LEU A 109 -0.58 -4.29 -11.30
CA LEU A 109 -0.54 -5.64 -10.75
C LEU A 109 0.47 -6.46 -11.54
N SER A 110 1.52 -6.93 -10.90
CA SER A 110 2.56 -7.72 -11.54
C SER A 110 2.09 -9.16 -11.82
N LYS A 111 2.80 -9.86 -12.70
CA LYS A 111 2.53 -11.27 -13.00
C LYS A 111 2.55 -12.12 -11.72
N GLY A 112 1.62 -13.08 -11.64
CA GLY A 112 1.52 -13.99 -10.49
C GLY A 112 0.81 -13.41 -9.28
N VAL A 113 0.36 -12.15 -9.30
CA VAL A 113 -0.49 -11.58 -8.25
C VAL A 113 -1.81 -12.35 -8.18
N ILE A 114 -2.27 -12.62 -6.97
CA ILE A 114 -3.58 -13.21 -6.69
C ILE A 114 -4.41 -12.21 -5.90
N MET A 115 -5.58 -11.87 -6.43
CA MET A 115 -6.60 -11.10 -5.72
C MET A 115 -7.76 -12.02 -5.35
N MET A 116 -7.92 -12.30 -4.06
CA MET A 116 -9.18 -12.78 -3.50
C MET A 116 -10.20 -11.63 -3.55
N PRO A 117 -11.47 -11.80 -3.16
CA PRO A 117 -12.40 -10.67 -3.10
C PRO A 117 -11.83 -9.50 -2.31
N SER A 118 -11.22 -8.55 -2.96
CA SER A 118 -10.35 -7.51 -2.41
C SER A 118 -10.36 -6.28 -3.32
N TYR A 119 -9.72 -5.21 -2.88
CA TYR A 119 -9.73 -3.95 -3.62
C TYR A 119 -8.32 -3.34 -3.74
N VAL A 120 -7.96 -2.91 -4.95
CA VAL A 120 -6.71 -2.18 -5.23
C VAL A 120 -7.03 -0.85 -5.92
N ASN A 121 -6.60 0.25 -5.30
CA ASN A 121 -6.91 1.60 -5.79
C ASN A 121 -5.86 2.12 -6.78
N ILE A 122 -6.23 3.18 -7.51
CA ILE A 122 -5.38 3.86 -8.50
C ILE A 122 -4.02 4.29 -7.92
N GLY A 123 -2.97 4.21 -8.72
CA GLY A 123 -1.60 4.57 -8.33
C GLY A 123 -0.91 3.52 -7.46
N ALA A 124 -1.63 2.51 -6.96
CA ALA A 124 -1.03 1.40 -6.22
C ALA A 124 -0.15 0.53 -7.13
N TYR A 125 0.92 0.03 -6.57
CA TYR A 125 1.80 -0.95 -7.19
C TYR A 125 1.80 -2.24 -6.37
N VAL A 126 1.54 -3.38 -7.00
CA VAL A 126 1.55 -4.70 -6.36
C VAL A 126 2.54 -5.60 -7.08
N GLY A 127 3.61 -5.98 -6.37
CA GLY A 127 4.73 -6.77 -6.89
C GLY A 127 4.38 -8.23 -7.16
N GLU A 128 5.27 -8.89 -7.91
CA GLU A 128 5.15 -10.26 -8.39
C GLU A 128 4.90 -11.26 -7.25
N GLY A 129 4.01 -12.24 -7.46
CA GLY A 129 3.74 -13.31 -6.51
C GLY A 129 2.99 -12.88 -5.24
N THR A 130 2.60 -11.62 -5.13
CA THR A 130 1.88 -11.10 -3.96
C THR A 130 0.43 -11.56 -3.94
N MET A 131 -0.07 -11.90 -2.75
CA MET A 131 -1.48 -12.20 -2.51
C MET A 131 -2.16 -11.04 -1.79
N VAL A 132 -3.26 -10.56 -2.36
CA VAL A 132 -4.21 -9.64 -1.72
C VAL A 132 -5.44 -10.47 -1.33
N ASP A 133 -5.47 -10.89 -0.05
CA ASP A 133 -6.46 -11.87 0.42
C ASP A 133 -7.84 -11.23 0.67
N THR A 134 -8.78 -12.03 1.12
CA THR A 134 -10.21 -11.70 1.23
C THR A 134 -10.44 -10.45 2.09
N TRP A 135 -11.15 -9.48 1.52
CA TRP A 135 -11.46 -8.17 2.12
C TRP A 135 -10.24 -7.31 2.47
N ALA A 136 -9.05 -7.66 1.99
CA ALA A 136 -7.91 -6.77 2.05
C ALA A 136 -8.07 -5.60 1.07
N THR A 137 -7.54 -4.45 1.44
CA THR A 137 -7.53 -3.24 0.61
C THR A 137 -6.12 -2.70 0.45
N VAL A 138 -5.78 -2.31 -0.78
CA VAL A 138 -4.56 -1.57 -1.10
C VAL A 138 -4.98 -0.17 -1.54
N GLY A 139 -4.71 0.79 -0.68
CA GLY A 139 -5.10 2.20 -0.88
C GLY A 139 -4.35 2.87 -2.01
N SER A 140 -4.83 4.05 -2.40
CA SER A 140 -4.24 4.84 -3.50
C SER A 140 -2.75 5.07 -3.29
N CYS A 141 -1.97 4.83 -4.33
CA CYS A 141 -0.53 5.07 -4.35
C CYS A 141 0.32 4.17 -3.45
N ALA A 142 -0.26 3.24 -2.67
CA ALA A 142 0.49 2.31 -1.84
C ALA A 142 1.42 1.43 -2.69
N GLN A 143 2.61 1.13 -2.17
CA GLN A 143 3.64 0.35 -2.85
C GLN A 143 3.85 -0.98 -2.13
N ILE A 144 3.44 -2.07 -2.76
CA ILE A 144 3.57 -3.42 -2.23
C ILE A 144 4.64 -4.16 -3.02
N GLY A 145 5.60 -4.74 -2.32
CA GLY A 145 6.70 -5.51 -2.87
C GLY A 145 6.29 -6.86 -3.44
N LYS A 146 7.30 -7.70 -3.73
CA LYS A 146 7.13 -9.06 -4.25
C LYS A 146 6.87 -10.04 -3.13
N ASN A 147 6.13 -11.12 -3.44
CA ASN A 147 5.87 -12.22 -2.51
C ASN A 147 5.32 -11.78 -1.15
N VAL A 148 4.59 -10.67 -1.13
CA VAL A 148 3.92 -10.17 0.07
C VAL A 148 2.61 -10.93 0.26
N HIS A 149 2.27 -11.25 1.50
CA HIS A 149 0.96 -11.78 1.84
C HIS A 149 0.20 -10.73 2.65
N LEU A 150 -0.84 -10.14 2.06
CA LEU A 150 -1.80 -9.30 2.76
C LEU A 150 -2.98 -10.18 3.16
N SER A 151 -3.02 -10.63 4.43
CA SER A 151 -4.05 -11.54 4.92
C SER A 151 -5.44 -10.91 4.97
N GLY A 152 -6.45 -11.72 5.30
CA GLY A 152 -7.85 -11.30 5.27
C GLY A 152 -8.13 -10.04 6.10
N GLY A 153 -8.80 -9.08 5.48
CA GLY A 153 -9.19 -7.82 6.11
C GLY A 153 -8.06 -6.82 6.38
N VAL A 154 -6.87 -7.03 5.82
CA VAL A 154 -5.76 -6.06 5.90
C VAL A 154 -6.16 -4.74 5.25
N GLY A 155 -5.90 -3.63 5.94
CA GLY A 155 -6.10 -2.28 5.43
C GLY A 155 -4.78 -1.55 5.18
N ILE A 156 -4.35 -1.47 3.92
CA ILE A 156 -3.23 -0.61 3.52
C ILE A 156 -3.81 0.73 3.10
N GLY A 157 -3.47 1.79 3.84
CA GLY A 157 -4.00 3.12 3.60
C GLY A 157 -3.51 3.76 2.31
N GLY A 158 -4.38 4.56 1.72
CA GLY A 158 -4.03 5.43 0.61
C GLY A 158 -3.51 6.78 1.09
N VAL A 159 -2.49 7.31 0.43
CA VAL A 159 -1.94 8.64 0.71
C VAL A 159 -1.89 9.43 -0.60
N LEU A 160 -3.02 10.02 -0.98
CA LEU A 160 -3.10 10.95 -2.11
C LEU A 160 -2.73 12.36 -1.68
N GLU A 161 -3.28 12.82 -0.59
CA GLU A 161 -3.06 14.15 -0.02
C GLU A 161 -2.53 14.05 1.41
N PRO A 162 -1.57 14.90 1.76
CA PRO A 162 -0.87 15.86 0.89
C PRO A 162 0.07 15.17 -0.09
N VAL A 163 0.26 15.75 -1.30
CA VAL A 163 1.00 15.12 -2.40
C VAL A 163 2.45 14.78 -2.07
N GLN A 164 3.11 15.58 -1.22
CA GLN A 164 4.47 15.37 -0.77
C GLN A 164 4.62 14.24 0.27
N ALA A 165 3.52 13.79 0.89
CA ALA A 165 3.59 12.72 1.88
C ALA A 165 3.98 11.39 1.22
N ALA A 166 4.84 10.63 1.87
CA ALA A 166 5.19 9.30 1.40
C ALA A 166 3.96 8.38 1.36
N PRO A 167 3.81 7.52 0.33
CA PRO A 167 2.81 6.47 0.36
C PRO A 167 3.18 5.40 1.39
N VAL A 168 2.21 4.57 1.75
CA VAL A 168 2.52 3.33 2.49
C VAL A 168 3.37 2.42 1.62
N ILE A 169 4.44 1.86 2.21
CA ILE A 169 5.38 0.97 1.54
C ILE A 169 5.47 -0.33 2.33
N ILE A 170 5.17 -1.43 1.68
CA ILE A 170 5.39 -2.79 2.19
C ILE A 170 6.42 -3.44 1.28
N GLU A 171 7.60 -3.73 1.80
CA GLU A 171 8.69 -4.27 1.00
C GLU A 171 8.53 -5.78 0.72
N ASP A 172 9.51 -6.36 0.02
CA ASP A 172 9.45 -7.74 -0.46
C ASP A 172 9.37 -8.76 0.70
N ASN A 173 8.67 -9.86 0.47
CA ASN A 173 8.55 -11.01 1.37
C ASN A 173 7.95 -10.71 2.76
N VAL A 174 7.29 -9.56 2.92
CA VAL A 174 6.59 -9.20 4.16
C VAL A 174 5.32 -10.06 4.30
N PHE A 175 5.10 -10.56 5.51
CA PHE A 175 3.84 -11.19 5.90
C PHE A 175 3.02 -10.22 6.76
N VAL A 176 1.80 -9.92 6.31
CA VAL A 176 0.87 -9.02 7.02
C VAL A 176 -0.33 -9.83 7.51
N GLY A 177 -0.43 -10.03 8.82
CA GLY A 177 -1.47 -10.80 9.48
C GLY A 177 -2.87 -10.20 9.32
N SER A 178 -3.89 -11.01 9.58
CA SER A 178 -5.30 -10.60 9.39
C SER A 178 -5.66 -9.33 10.16
N ARG A 179 -6.42 -8.43 9.51
CA ARG A 179 -6.92 -7.16 10.08
C ARG A 179 -5.83 -6.20 10.55
N VAL A 180 -4.59 -6.35 10.07
CA VAL A 180 -3.56 -5.34 10.24
C VAL A 180 -3.93 -4.09 9.47
N ILE A 181 -3.68 -2.93 10.07
CA ILE A 181 -3.83 -1.61 9.45
C ILE A 181 -2.46 -0.94 9.34
N VAL A 182 -2.08 -0.54 8.13
CA VAL A 182 -0.85 0.24 7.89
C VAL A 182 -1.22 1.48 7.08
N VAL A 183 -1.07 2.65 7.67
CA VAL A 183 -1.54 3.93 7.08
C VAL A 183 -0.49 5.04 7.25
N GLU A 184 -0.79 6.22 6.69
CA GLU A 184 -0.03 7.46 6.90
C GLU A 184 1.47 7.35 6.54
N GLY A 185 1.77 6.66 5.44
CA GLY A 185 3.14 6.60 4.90
C GLY A 185 4.13 5.73 5.67
N ILE A 186 3.64 4.85 6.53
CA ILE A 186 4.49 3.87 7.22
C ILE A 186 5.19 2.97 6.20
N ARG A 187 6.46 2.70 6.45
CA ARG A 187 7.26 1.71 5.71
C ARG A 187 7.45 0.45 6.54
N VAL A 188 7.14 -0.69 5.95
CA VAL A 188 7.45 -2.01 6.51
C VAL A 188 8.56 -2.62 5.65
N GLU A 189 9.74 -2.76 6.24
CA GLU A 189 10.91 -3.24 5.51
C GLU A 189 10.85 -4.75 5.24
N ALA A 190 11.70 -5.21 4.33
CA ALA A 190 11.66 -6.55 3.77
C ALA A 190 11.62 -7.66 4.82
N GLU A 191 10.87 -8.73 4.51
CA GLU A 191 10.78 -9.95 5.32
C GLU A 191 10.19 -9.78 6.73
N ALA A 192 9.69 -8.58 7.09
CA ALA A 192 9.01 -8.38 8.37
C ALA A 192 7.70 -9.18 8.45
N VAL A 193 7.31 -9.52 9.67
CA VAL A 193 6.07 -10.24 9.99
C VAL A 193 5.25 -9.37 10.93
N LEU A 194 4.05 -8.98 10.48
CA LEU A 194 3.09 -8.26 11.31
C LEU A 194 2.01 -9.22 11.80
N GLY A 195 1.91 -9.40 13.12
CA GLY A 195 0.87 -10.19 13.76
C GLY A 195 -0.52 -9.60 13.52
N ALA A 196 -1.55 -10.44 13.64
CA ALA A 196 -2.94 -10.00 13.46
C ALA A 196 -3.29 -8.80 14.37
N ASN A 197 -4.12 -7.89 13.86
CA ASN A 197 -4.58 -6.67 14.57
C ASN A 197 -3.49 -5.64 14.92
N VAL A 198 -2.28 -5.73 14.38
CA VAL A 198 -1.29 -4.65 14.48
C VAL A 198 -1.82 -3.42 13.75
N VAL A 199 -1.75 -2.26 14.40
CA VAL A 199 -2.13 -0.96 13.81
C VAL A 199 -0.93 -0.03 13.79
N LEU A 200 -0.53 0.40 12.58
CA LEU A 200 0.60 1.28 12.34
C LEU A 200 0.12 2.57 11.68
N THR A 201 0.26 3.68 12.41
CA THR A 201 0.04 5.06 11.95
C THR A 201 1.32 5.87 12.13
N ALA A 202 1.41 7.07 11.58
CA ALA A 202 2.56 7.95 11.79
C ALA A 202 2.85 8.25 13.26
N SER A 203 1.85 8.11 14.13
CA SER A 203 1.96 8.36 15.59
C SER A 203 2.12 7.09 16.43
N THR A 204 1.93 5.91 15.84
CA THR A 204 2.08 4.64 16.57
C THR A 204 3.53 4.47 17.02
N LYS A 205 3.73 4.24 18.32
CA LYS A 205 5.03 3.81 18.85
C LYS A 205 5.31 2.38 18.41
N ILE A 206 6.48 2.17 17.84
CA ILE A 206 7.00 0.85 17.46
C ILE A 206 8.17 0.58 18.37
N ILE A 207 8.02 -0.34 19.31
CA ILE A 207 8.98 -0.55 20.40
C ILE A 207 9.59 -1.94 20.26
N ASP A 208 10.89 -2.01 20.07
CA ASP A 208 11.63 -3.27 20.12
C ASP A 208 11.91 -3.62 21.59
N VAL A 209 11.37 -4.74 22.01
CA VAL A 209 11.51 -5.32 23.36
C VAL A 209 12.28 -6.64 23.35
N SER A 210 12.95 -6.96 22.27
CA SER A 210 13.70 -8.20 22.12
C SER A 210 15.07 -8.19 22.80
N GLY A 211 15.59 -7.00 23.15
CA GLY A 211 16.86 -6.80 23.85
C GLY A 211 16.67 -6.42 25.31
N ASP A 212 17.77 -6.15 25.99
CA ASP A 212 17.78 -5.79 27.45
C ASP A 212 17.18 -4.39 27.70
N THR A 213 17.16 -3.53 26.73
CA THR A 213 16.57 -2.17 26.79
C THR A 213 15.68 -1.91 25.60
N PRO A 214 14.52 -1.26 25.80
CA PRO A 214 13.62 -0.98 24.70
C PRO A 214 14.20 0.03 23.72
N VAL A 215 14.01 -0.20 22.41
CA VAL A 215 14.38 0.72 21.33
C VAL A 215 13.11 1.16 20.61
N GLU A 216 12.89 2.48 20.47
CA GLU A 216 11.70 3.02 19.78
C GLU A 216 12.03 3.38 18.33
N TYR A 217 11.23 2.87 17.40
CA TYR A 217 11.22 3.24 16.00
C TYR A 217 10.02 4.13 15.67
N LYS A 218 10.16 4.98 14.65
CA LYS A 218 9.10 5.86 14.21
C LYS A 218 9.01 5.88 12.69
N GLY A 219 7.80 5.67 12.17
CA GLY A 219 7.52 5.75 10.74
C GLY A 219 7.91 4.51 9.93
N TYR A 220 8.59 3.54 10.53
CA TYR A 220 8.93 2.29 9.84
C TYR A 220 9.11 1.10 10.80
N VAL A 221 8.90 -0.09 10.26
CA VAL A 221 9.23 -1.37 10.90
C VAL A 221 10.50 -1.88 10.25
N PRO A 222 11.57 -2.17 11.02
CA PRO A 222 12.82 -2.72 10.49
C PRO A 222 12.64 -4.07 9.80
N ALA A 223 13.55 -4.39 8.88
CA ALA A 223 13.56 -5.65 8.15
C ALA A 223 13.58 -6.85 9.11
N ARG A 224 12.90 -7.95 8.71
CA ARG A 224 12.83 -9.23 9.43
C ARG A 224 12.20 -9.15 10.84
N SER A 225 11.71 -7.99 11.29
CA SER A 225 11.08 -7.84 12.60
C SER A 225 9.80 -8.67 12.71
N VAL A 226 9.58 -9.33 13.85
CA VAL A 226 8.31 -9.96 14.23
C VAL A 226 7.57 -9.03 15.16
N VAL A 227 6.40 -8.54 14.73
CA VAL A 227 5.65 -7.47 15.38
C VAL A 227 4.30 -7.98 15.87
N ILE A 228 3.93 -7.64 17.09
CA ILE A 228 2.62 -7.94 17.68
C ILE A 228 1.93 -6.66 18.20
N PRO A 229 0.60 -6.68 18.39
CA PRO A 229 -0.07 -5.62 19.13
C PRO A 229 0.43 -5.56 20.56
N GLY A 230 0.57 -4.35 21.09
CA GLY A 230 0.96 -4.12 22.48
C GLY A 230 0.33 -2.86 23.04
N SER A 231 0.69 -2.52 24.27
CA SER A 231 0.31 -1.28 24.91
C SER A 231 1.42 -0.76 25.82
N TYR A 232 1.41 0.53 26.07
CA TYR A 232 2.28 1.16 27.05
C TYR A 232 1.46 2.09 27.95
N THR A 233 1.91 2.27 29.19
CA THR A 233 1.26 3.19 30.13
C THR A 233 1.56 4.64 29.75
N LYS A 234 0.53 5.46 29.65
CA LYS A 234 0.64 6.90 29.45
C LYS A 234 -0.15 7.63 30.50
N LYS A 235 0.49 8.64 31.09
CA LYS A 235 -0.12 9.52 32.08
C LYS A 235 -0.96 10.61 31.40
N PHE A 236 -2.19 10.76 31.83
CA PHE A 236 -3.13 11.79 31.44
C PHE A 236 -3.61 12.57 32.66
N PRO A 237 -4.26 13.74 32.52
CA PRO A 237 -4.83 14.47 33.65
C PRO A 237 -5.81 13.64 34.50
N ALA A 238 -6.53 12.70 33.88
CA ALA A 238 -7.50 11.83 34.55
C ALA A 238 -6.89 10.54 35.16
N GLY A 239 -5.57 10.32 35.04
CA GLY A 239 -4.87 9.14 35.57
C GLY A 239 -4.00 8.44 34.52
N ASP A 240 -3.56 7.23 34.86
CA ASP A 240 -2.71 6.42 34.01
C ASP A 240 -3.58 5.45 33.18
N PHE A 241 -3.38 5.46 31.87
CA PHE A 241 -4.14 4.63 30.92
C PHE A 241 -3.19 3.87 29.98
N GLN A 242 -3.65 2.69 29.51
CA GLN A 242 -2.94 1.91 28.49
C GLN A 242 -3.23 2.48 27.10
N VAL A 243 -2.17 2.80 26.36
CA VAL A 243 -2.26 3.31 24.99
C VAL A 243 -1.70 2.24 24.04
N PRO A 244 -2.35 1.94 22.93
CA PRO A 244 -1.87 0.95 21.96
C PRO A 244 -0.49 1.32 21.38
N CYS A 245 0.32 0.28 21.14
CA CYS A 245 1.59 0.36 20.41
C CYS A 245 1.82 -0.92 19.61
N ALA A 246 2.88 -0.96 18.82
CA ALA A 246 3.39 -2.15 18.19
C ALA A 246 4.66 -2.60 18.90
N LEU A 247 4.77 -3.89 19.23
CA LEU A 247 5.95 -4.46 19.89
C LEU A 247 6.70 -5.34 18.92
N ILE A 248 7.98 -5.05 18.69
CA ILE A 248 8.92 -5.97 18.02
C ILE A 248 9.43 -6.93 19.09
N ILE A 249 9.14 -8.22 18.92
CA ILE A 249 9.48 -9.28 19.89
C ILE A 249 10.68 -10.12 19.50
N GLY A 250 11.25 -9.84 18.33
CA GLY A 250 12.43 -10.52 17.79
C GLY A 250 12.52 -10.44 16.28
N GLN A 251 13.38 -11.28 15.73
CA GLN A 251 13.63 -11.36 14.30
C GLN A 251 13.08 -12.65 13.70
N ARG A 252 12.63 -12.60 12.45
CA ARG A 252 12.22 -13.76 11.68
C ARG A 252 13.42 -14.70 11.51
N LYS A 253 13.26 -15.97 11.90
CA LYS A 253 14.32 -16.97 11.81
C LYS A 253 14.38 -17.58 10.40
N GLU A 254 15.56 -18.04 9.98
CA GLU A 254 15.74 -18.71 8.67
C GLU A 254 14.85 -19.97 8.54
N SER A 255 14.59 -20.67 9.65
CA SER A 255 13.67 -21.81 9.67
C SER A 255 12.23 -21.42 9.31
N THR A 256 11.85 -20.16 9.55
CA THR A 256 10.54 -19.59 9.24
C THR A 256 10.46 -19.12 7.79
N ASP A 257 11.60 -18.82 7.14
CA ASP A 257 11.64 -18.36 5.74
C ASP A 257 11.05 -19.38 4.76
N LYS A 258 11.12 -20.66 5.08
CA LYS A 258 10.55 -21.77 4.30
C LYS A 258 9.08 -22.06 4.62
N LYS A 259 8.57 -21.47 5.68
CA LYS A 259 7.20 -21.64 6.19
C LYS A 259 6.52 -20.28 6.12
N THR A 260 5.69 -20.07 5.16
CA THR A 260 4.92 -18.82 4.97
C THR A 260 3.78 -18.63 5.98
N SER A 261 3.88 -19.24 7.17
CA SER A 261 2.83 -19.17 8.18
C SER A 261 3.20 -18.20 9.30
N LEU A 262 2.36 -17.19 9.50
CA LEU A 262 2.41 -16.28 10.64
C LEU A 262 2.54 -17.05 11.96
N ASN A 263 1.79 -18.16 12.10
CA ASN A 263 1.72 -18.96 13.30
C ASN A 263 3.08 -19.54 13.69
N ASP A 264 3.89 -19.95 12.71
CA ASP A 264 5.22 -20.47 13.00
C ASP A 264 6.17 -19.37 13.48
N ALA A 265 6.10 -18.17 12.91
CA ALA A 265 6.90 -17.03 13.36
C ALA A 265 6.55 -16.60 14.80
N LEU A 266 5.26 -16.60 15.15
CA LEU A 266 4.82 -16.25 16.50
C LEU A 266 5.18 -17.34 17.53
N ARG A 267 5.04 -18.62 17.15
CA ARG A 267 5.42 -19.76 18.02
C ARG A 267 6.92 -19.78 18.32
N ASP A 268 7.77 -19.38 17.38
CA ASP A 268 9.21 -19.29 17.60
C ASP A 268 9.59 -18.28 18.70
N HIS A 269 8.68 -17.36 19.03
CA HIS A 269 8.81 -16.39 20.10
C HIS A 269 7.90 -16.67 21.31
N ASN A 270 7.31 -17.88 21.41
CA ASN A 270 6.42 -18.30 22.49
C ASN A 270 5.16 -17.42 22.65
N VAL A 271 4.69 -16.82 21.57
CA VAL A 271 3.43 -16.07 21.54
C VAL A 271 2.29 -17.02 21.20
N ALA A 272 1.23 -17.00 22.00
CA ALA A 272 0.01 -17.77 21.73
C ALA A 272 -0.65 -17.26 20.43
N VAL A 273 -1.11 -18.20 19.59
CA VAL A 273 -1.71 -17.95 18.27
C VAL A 273 -3.19 -18.31 18.34
#